data_b4fe626e726b8388ebb71c3683603c58
#
_entry.id   b4fe626e726b8388ebb71c3683603c58
#
_cell.length_a   1.000
_cell.length_b   1.000
_cell.length_c   1.000
_cell.angle_alpha   90.00
_cell.angle_beta   90.00
_cell.angle_gamma   90.00
#
_symmetry.space_group_name_H-M   'P 1'
#
loop_
_entity.id
_entity.type
_entity.pdbx_description
1 polymer ?
#
loop_
_entity_poly.entity_id
_entity_poly.type
_entity_poly.pdbx_seq_one_letter_code
_entity_poly.pdbx_strand_id
1 'polypeptide(L)'
;MILDIVVDVQKDFITGALANPQAQANVAHLAETVKAHARAGHWLFLTRDTHPDNYLATREGRHLPVEHCIEGEDGWNFAPELENALDGTDPEVCHIVNKPTFGSYMLPSEILDELMAHNKAVDDIEKIVIYGYCTDICVISNAMVLR
;
A
#
# COMPACT_ATOMS: atom_id res chain seq x y z
N MET A 1 17.69 7.45 6.63
CA MET A 1 16.67 6.38 6.79
C MET A 1 16.08 5.97 5.44
N ILE A 2 15.52 4.76 5.32
CA ILE A 2 14.87 4.29 4.10
C ILE A 2 13.38 4.14 4.37
N LEU A 3 12.55 4.64 3.45
CA LEU A 3 11.11 4.44 3.47
C LEU A 3 10.70 3.43 2.40
N ASP A 4 9.88 2.48 2.76
CA ASP A 4 9.24 1.54 1.84
C ASP A 4 7.77 1.93 1.67
N ILE A 5 7.36 2.16 0.43
CA ILE A 5 5.96 2.35 0.08
C ILE A 5 5.45 1.06 -0.55
N VAL A 6 4.67 0.32 0.21
CA VAL A 6 4.10 -0.98 -0.18
C VAL A 6 2.68 -0.75 -0.69
N VAL A 7 2.49 -0.84 -2.00
CA VAL A 7 1.26 -0.38 -2.66
C VAL A 7 0.27 -1.51 -2.85
N ASP A 8 -0.89 -1.39 -2.19
CA ASP A 8 -2.14 -2.12 -2.44
C ASP A 8 -1.98 -3.66 -2.52
N VAL A 9 -1.24 -4.26 -1.59
CA VAL A 9 -1.06 -5.73 -1.53
C VAL A 9 -2.29 -6.37 -0.88
N GLN A 10 -3.46 -6.19 -1.54
CA GLN A 10 -4.78 -6.60 -1.07
C GLN A 10 -5.29 -7.83 -1.80
N LYS A 11 -6.18 -8.58 -1.17
CA LYS A 11 -6.74 -9.83 -1.71
C LYS A 11 -7.39 -9.65 -3.08
N ASP A 12 -8.12 -8.54 -3.29
CA ASP A 12 -8.82 -8.30 -4.55
C ASP A 12 -7.90 -8.17 -5.76
N PHE A 13 -6.67 -7.67 -5.57
CA PHE A 13 -5.68 -7.59 -6.64
C PHE A 13 -4.88 -8.89 -6.87
N ILE A 14 -5.05 -9.88 -6.01
CA ILE A 14 -4.28 -11.13 -6.05
C ILE A 14 -5.19 -12.31 -6.44
N THR A 15 -6.22 -12.58 -5.63
CA THR A 15 -7.13 -13.73 -5.80
C THR A 15 -8.60 -13.34 -5.91
N GLY A 16 -8.96 -12.08 -5.63
CA GLY A 16 -10.33 -11.59 -5.58
C GLY A 16 -10.85 -11.00 -6.89
N ALA A 17 -11.60 -9.89 -6.82
CA ALA A 17 -12.35 -9.32 -7.92
C ALA A 17 -11.49 -8.90 -9.13
N LEU A 18 -10.26 -8.45 -8.89
CA LEU A 18 -9.26 -8.08 -9.90
C LEU A 18 -8.06 -9.03 -9.88
N ALA A 19 -8.32 -10.33 -9.70
CA ALA A 19 -7.30 -11.36 -9.59
C ALA A 19 -6.25 -11.31 -10.71
N ASN A 20 -4.99 -11.45 -10.32
CA ASN A 20 -3.86 -11.39 -11.24
C ASN A 20 -2.91 -12.58 -11.00
N PRO A 21 -2.72 -13.48 -11.99
CA PRO A 21 -1.83 -14.63 -11.85
C PRO A 21 -0.37 -14.26 -11.54
N GLN A 22 0.12 -13.11 -12.04
CA GLN A 22 1.47 -12.64 -11.74
C GLN A 22 1.60 -12.20 -10.29
N ALA A 23 0.57 -11.53 -9.75
CA ALA A 23 0.52 -11.16 -8.34
C ALA A 23 0.48 -12.41 -7.45
N GLN A 24 -0.32 -13.42 -7.80
CA GLN A 24 -0.37 -14.71 -7.09
C GLN A 24 0.99 -15.41 -7.06
N ALA A 25 1.73 -15.38 -8.16
CA ALA A 25 3.07 -15.99 -8.24
C ALA A 25 4.14 -15.21 -7.46
N ASN A 26 3.92 -13.90 -7.23
CA ASN A 26 4.93 -13.00 -6.66
C ASN A 26 4.68 -12.64 -5.18
N VAL A 27 3.45 -12.74 -4.68
CA VAL A 27 3.08 -12.21 -3.36
C VAL A 27 3.94 -12.75 -2.22
N ALA A 28 4.31 -14.02 -2.24
CA ALA A 28 5.18 -14.62 -1.22
C ALA A 28 6.58 -13.97 -1.23
N HIS A 29 7.15 -13.73 -2.40
CA HIS A 29 8.45 -13.05 -2.53
C HIS A 29 8.37 -11.59 -2.08
N LEU A 30 7.30 -10.89 -2.45
CA LEU A 30 7.05 -9.52 -1.99
C LEU A 30 6.96 -9.46 -0.46
N ALA A 31 6.21 -10.36 0.15
CA ALA A 31 6.06 -10.44 1.60
C ALA A 31 7.40 -10.70 2.31
N GLU A 32 8.22 -11.60 1.79
CA GLU A 32 9.58 -11.82 2.34
C GLU A 32 10.47 -10.58 2.19
N THR A 33 10.32 -9.81 1.11
CA THR A 33 11.03 -8.55 0.93
C THR A 33 10.61 -7.54 1.99
N VAL A 34 9.30 -7.35 2.21
CA VAL A 34 8.78 -6.47 3.26
C VAL A 34 9.33 -6.86 4.63
N LYS A 35 9.28 -8.15 4.95
CA LYS A 35 9.80 -8.67 6.22
C LYS A 35 11.29 -8.40 6.40
N ALA A 36 12.08 -8.59 5.35
CA ALA A 36 13.52 -8.32 5.38
C ALA A 36 13.80 -6.83 5.58
N HIS A 37 13.07 -5.95 4.91
CA HIS A 37 13.21 -4.50 5.02
C HIS A 37 12.76 -4.00 6.41
N ALA A 38 11.64 -4.50 6.94
CA ALA A 38 11.21 -4.21 8.30
C ALA A 38 12.29 -4.55 9.33
N ARG A 39 12.91 -5.75 9.22
CA ARG A 39 14.00 -6.18 10.08
C ARG A 39 15.29 -5.36 9.92
N ALA A 40 15.48 -4.77 8.74
CA ALA A 40 16.60 -3.86 8.46
C ALA A 40 16.36 -2.43 8.98
N GLY A 41 15.19 -2.15 9.58
CA GLY A 41 14.84 -0.85 10.15
C GLY A 41 14.29 0.16 9.13
N HIS A 42 13.76 -0.31 8.00
CA HIS A 42 13.02 0.55 7.08
C HIS A 42 11.68 0.95 7.71
N TRP A 43 11.23 2.15 7.44
CA TRP A 43 9.86 2.56 7.75
C TRP A 43 8.93 2.15 6.62
N LEU A 44 7.83 1.51 6.98
CA LEU A 44 6.88 0.95 6.04
C LEU A 44 5.61 1.81 5.98
N PHE A 45 5.24 2.27 4.79
CA PHE A 45 3.95 2.88 4.51
C PHE A 45 3.19 1.97 3.55
N LEU A 46 2.15 1.32 4.05
CA LEU A 46 1.33 0.40 3.27
C LEU A 46 0.09 1.14 2.78
N THR A 47 -0.01 1.36 1.48
CA THR A 47 -1.26 1.89 0.94
C THR A 47 -2.30 0.79 0.81
N ARG A 48 -3.55 1.16 1.03
CA ARG A 48 -4.69 0.26 0.92
C ARG A 48 -5.80 0.97 0.14
N ASP A 49 -6.05 0.50 -1.06
CA ASP A 49 -7.14 0.98 -1.89
C ASP A 49 -8.46 0.75 -1.16
N THR A 50 -9.29 1.79 -1.04
CA THR A 50 -10.44 1.77 -0.13
C THR A 50 -11.61 2.47 -0.77
N HIS A 51 -12.62 1.70 -1.12
CA HIS A 51 -13.82 2.20 -1.79
C HIS A 51 -15.07 2.03 -0.93
N PRO A 52 -16.04 2.94 -1.08
CA PRO A 52 -17.35 2.80 -0.44
C PRO A 52 -18.21 1.74 -1.12
N ASP A 53 -19.24 1.29 -0.42
CA ASP A 53 -20.23 0.31 -0.92
C ASP A 53 -20.99 0.76 -2.18
N ASN A 54 -21.03 2.08 -2.45
CA ASN A 54 -21.60 2.64 -3.65
C ASN A 54 -20.55 2.89 -4.78
N TYR A 55 -19.47 2.12 -4.80
CA TYR A 55 -18.35 2.27 -5.74
C TYR A 55 -18.78 2.49 -7.19
N LEU A 56 -19.77 1.72 -7.70
CA LEU A 56 -20.25 1.84 -9.10
C LEU A 56 -20.86 3.21 -9.43
N ALA A 57 -21.29 3.98 -8.42
CA ALA A 57 -21.78 5.34 -8.61
C ALA A 57 -20.64 6.39 -8.62
N THR A 58 -19.44 6.01 -8.24
CA THR A 58 -18.27 6.89 -8.23
C THR A 58 -17.77 7.18 -9.65
N ARG A 59 -16.89 8.18 -9.78
CA ARG A 59 -16.24 8.48 -11.05
C ARG A 59 -15.40 7.29 -11.54
N GLU A 60 -14.65 6.65 -10.64
CA GLU A 60 -13.84 5.49 -10.98
C GLU A 60 -14.71 4.29 -11.38
N GLY A 61 -15.74 3.97 -10.61
CA GLY A 61 -16.64 2.86 -10.87
C GLY A 61 -17.38 2.96 -12.20
N ARG A 62 -17.57 4.17 -12.73
CA ARG A 62 -18.15 4.37 -14.09
C ARG A 62 -17.16 4.03 -15.21
N HIS A 63 -15.85 4.05 -14.96
CA HIS A 63 -14.81 3.75 -15.94
C HIS A 63 -14.24 2.34 -15.76
N LEU A 64 -14.23 1.84 -14.53
CA LEU A 64 -13.84 0.48 -14.15
C LEU A 64 -15.02 -0.15 -13.37
N PRO A 65 -16.04 -0.70 -14.03
CA PRO A 65 -17.27 -1.17 -13.37
C PRO A 65 -17.08 -2.56 -12.74
N VAL A 66 -16.07 -2.70 -11.91
CA VAL A 66 -15.76 -3.89 -11.12
C VAL A 66 -15.58 -3.46 -9.67
N GLU A 67 -16.54 -3.82 -8.83
CA GLU A 67 -16.43 -3.57 -7.39
C GLU A 67 -15.22 -4.31 -6.83
N HIS A 68 -14.36 -3.59 -6.15
CA HIS A 68 -13.16 -4.13 -5.51
C HIS A 68 -12.77 -3.26 -4.32
N CYS A 69 -12.04 -3.83 -3.41
CA CYS A 69 -11.50 -3.16 -2.23
C CYS A 69 -12.57 -2.34 -1.48
N ILE A 70 -13.80 -2.87 -1.40
CA ILE A 70 -14.89 -2.24 -0.64
C ILE A 70 -14.56 -2.33 0.84
N GLU A 71 -14.58 -1.19 1.51
CA GLU A 71 -14.19 -1.09 2.93
C GLU A 71 -14.99 -2.06 3.81
N GLY A 72 -14.30 -2.86 4.59
CA GLY A 72 -14.88 -3.86 5.49
C GLY A 72 -15.18 -5.22 4.83
N GLU A 73 -15.04 -5.37 3.51
CA GLU A 73 -15.16 -6.65 2.84
C GLU A 73 -13.83 -7.43 2.83
N ASP A 74 -13.89 -8.73 2.56
CA ASP A 74 -12.70 -9.61 2.60
C ASP A 74 -11.64 -9.19 1.57
N GLY A 75 -12.05 -8.78 0.37
CA GLY A 75 -11.15 -8.35 -0.69
C GLY A 75 -10.33 -7.10 -0.38
N TRP A 76 -10.82 -6.25 0.51
CA TRP A 76 -10.16 -5.04 0.99
C TRP A 76 -8.96 -5.34 1.91
N ASN A 77 -8.98 -6.47 2.62
CA ASN A 77 -7.89 -6.84 3.52
C ASN A 77 -6.59 -7.10 2.76
N PHE A 78 -5.47 -6.89 3.42
CA PHE A 78 -4.18 -7.28 2.89
C PHE A 78 -4.11 -8.80 2.63
N ALA A 79 -3.22 -9.20 1.75
CA ALA A 79 -2.93 -10.61 1.53
C ALA A 79 -2.40 -11.26 2.81
N PRO A 80 -2.79 -12.51 3.11
CA PRO A 80 -2.31 -13.22 4.30
C PRO A 80 -0.77 -13.32 4.37
N GLU A 81 -0.11 -13.41 3.23
CA GLU A 81 1.34 -13.44 3.14
C GLU A 81 1.96 -12.14 3.68
N LEU A 82 1.37 -10.98 3.35
CA LEU A 82 1.81 -9.69 3.85
C LEU A 82 1.52 -9.55 5.33
N GLU A 83 0.31 -9.90 5.78
CA GLU A 83 -0.06 -9.84 7.20
C GLU A 83 0.88 -10.67 8.06
N ASN A 84 1.19 -11.91 7.62
CA ASN A 84 2.15 -12.78 8.30
C ASN A 84 3.58 -12.22 8.28
N ALA A 85 3.97 -11.53 7.21
CA ALA A 85 5.29 -10.91 7.12
C ALA A 85 5.47 -9.73 8.09
N LEU A 86 4.37 -9.04 8.39
CA LEU A 86 4.32 -7.90 9.32
C LEU A 86 4.18 -8.32 10.78
N ASP A 87 3.90 -9.59 11.05
CA ASP A 87 3.75 -10.08 12.44
C ASP A 87 5.03 -9.82 13.25
N GLY A 88 4.85 -9.15 14.38
CA GLY A 88 5.96 -8.72 15.24
C GLY A 88 6.74 -7.50 14.74
N THR A 89 6.31 -6.83 13.66
CA THR A 89 6.87 -5.53 13.26
C THR A 89 6.43 -4.45 14.25
N ASP A 90 7.34 -3.56 14.59
CA ASP A 90 7.05 -2.43 15.46
C ASP A 90 5.99 -1.53 14.82
N PRO A 91 4.85 -1.30 15.49
CA PRO A 91 3.80 -0.42 14.96
C PRO A 91 4.25 1.04 14.78
N GLU A 92 5.31 1.49 15.46
CA GLU A 92 5.84 2.84 15.28
C GLU A 92 6.55 3.06 13.95
N VAL A 93 6.85 1.98 13.21
CA VAL A 93 7.51 2.07 11.90
C VAL A 93 6.68 1.45 10.78
N CYS A 94 5.43 1.08 11.04
CA CYS A 94 4.55 0.43 10.08
C CYS A 94 3.18 1.13 10.04
N HIS A 95 2.95 1.93 9.01
CA HIS A 95 1.79 2.80 8.88
C HIS A 95 0.89 2.37 7.72
N ILE A 96 -0.44 2.38 7.94
CA ILE A 96 -1.42 2.04 6.90
C ILE A 96 -2.10 3.32 6.42
N VAL A 97 -2.04 3.56 5.11
CA VAL A 97 -2.63 4.71 4.44
C VAL A 97 -3.77 4.26 3.53
N ASN A 98 -5.01 4.44 3.98
CA ASN A 98 -6.19 4.18 3.16
C ASN A 98 -6.35 5.28 2.11
N LYS A 99 -6.56 4.89 0.85
CA LYS A 99 -6.69 5.82 -0.26
C LYS A 99 -7.93 5.53 -1.12
N PRO A 100 -8.72 6.54 -1.49
CA PRO A 100 -9.90 6.37 -2.34
C PRO A 100 -9.59 6.50 -3.84
N THR A 101 -8.33 6.69 -4.22
CA THR A 101 -7.88 6.95 -5.60
C THR A 101 -6.58 6.22 -5.88
N PHE A 102 -6.18 6.12 -7.15
CA PHE A 102 -4.98 5.37 -7.56
C PHE A 102 -3.71 5.84 -6.83
N GLY A 103 -3.45 7.15 -6.80
CA GLY A 103 -2.42 7.75 -5.97
C GLY A 103 -3.02 8.36 -4.71
N SER A 104 -2.35 8.21 -3.57
CA SER A 104 -2.79 8.82 -2.32
C SER A 104 -2.28 10.24 -2.18
N TYR A 105 -3.16 11.23 -2.27
CA TYR A 105 -2.80 12.62 -1.96
C TYR A 105 -2.46 12.83 -0.48
N MET A 106 -2.88 11.91 0.39
CA MET A 106 -2.57 11.95 1.81
C MET A 106 -1.19 11.38 2.13
N LEU A 107 -0.63 10.52 1.29
CA LEU A 107 0.61 9.82 1.56
C LEU A 107 1.79 10.74 1.91
N PRO A 108 2.02 11.88 1.20
CA PRO A 108 3.08 12.80 1.59
C PRO A 108 2.87 13.43 2.96
N SER A 109 1.62 13.83 3.28
CA SER A 109 1.32 14.40 4.60
C SER A 109 1.44 13.38 5.73
N GLU A 110 0.98 12.15 5.53
CA GLU A 110 1.15 11.05 6.50
C GLU A 110 2.64 10.77 6.77
N ILE A 111 3.47 10.75 5.73
CA ILE A 111 4.92 10.60 5.89
C ILE A 111 5.50 11.77 6.71
N LEU A 112 5.11 13.00 6.39
CA LEU A 112 5.60 14.19 7.10
C LEU A 112 5.16 14.20 8.57
N ASP A 113 3.92 13.85 8.86
CA ASP A 113 3.37 13.80 10.21
C ASP A 113 4.12 12.75 11.05
N GLU A 114 4.40 11.58 10.49
CA GLU A 114 5.17 10.54 11.19
C GLU A 114 6.64 10.94 11.39
N LEU A 115 7.28 11.56 10.40
CA LEU A 115 8.63 12.11 10.57
C LEU A 115 8.68 13.11 11.71
N MET A 116 7.73 14.04 11.75
CA MET A 116 7.64 15.07 12.80
C MET A 116 7.39 14.46 14.18
N ALA A 117 6.51 13.46 14.29
CA ALA A 117 6.23 12.75 15.54
C ALA A 117 7.49 12.11 16.14
N HIS A 118 8.42 11.69 15.29
CA HIS A 118 9.69 11.06 15.69
C HIS A 118 10.90 11.99 15.64
N ASN A 119 10.68 13.31 15.57
CA ASN A 119 11.75 14.32 15.47
C ASN A 119 12.70 14.09 14.28
N LYS A 120 12.14 13.67 13.15
CA LYS A 120 12.83 13.49 11.87
C LYS A 120 12.45 14.58 10.90
N ALA A 121 13.30 14.80 9.89
CA ALA A 121 13.04 15.71 8.79
C ALA A 121 13.09 14.99 7.43
N VAL A 122 12.60 15.64 6.39
CA VAL A 122 12.65 15.10 5.02
C VAL A 122 14.10 14.79 4.60
N ASP A 123 15.05 15.62 5.02
CA ASP A 123 16.48 15.44 4.72
C ASP A 123 17.09 14.19 5.38
N ASP A 124 16.42 13.58 6.35
CA ASP A 124 16.82 12.30 6.93
C ASP A 124 16.47 11.10 6.01
N ILE A 125 15.64 11.31 4.99
CA ILE A 125 15.28 10.27 4.02
C ILE A 125 16.39 10.14 2.98
N GLU A 126 17.09 9.03 3.03
CA GLU A 126 18.15 8.70 2.06
C GLU A 126 17.55 8.11 0.77
N LYS A 127 16.44 7.36 0.92
CA LYS A 127 15.84 6.63 -0.19
C LYS A 127 14.37 6.32 0.10
N ILE A 128 13.55 6.40 -0.95
CA ILE A 128 12.19 5.84 -0.98
C ILE A 128 12.20 4.67 -1.96
N VAL A 129 11.74 3.51 -1.49
CA VAL A 129 11.56 2.30 -2.30
C VAL A 129 10.05 2.10 -2.46
N ILE A 130 9.57 2.02 -3.69
CA ILE A 130 8.15 1.84 -3.97
C ILE A 130 7.90 0.58 -4.77
N TYR A 131 6.98 -0.26 -4.33
CA TYR A 131 6.63 -1.54 -4.95
C TYR A 131 5.24 -2.01 -4.52
N GLY A 132 4.66 -2.95 -5.23
CA GLY A 132 3.32 -3.49 -4.96
C GLY A 132 2.50 -3.71 -6.22
N TYR A 133 1.19 -3.55 -6.12
CA TYR A 133 0.20 -3.82 -7.17
C TYR A 133 -0.65 -2.54 -7.42
N CYS A 134 -1.12 -2.24 -8.56
CA CYS A 134 -0.74 -2.53 -9.93
C CYS A 134 0.37 -1.54 -10.36
N THR A 135 1.42 -2.04 -10.99
CA THR A 135 2.63 -1.24 -11.24
C THR A 135 2.36 -0.01 -12.12
N ASP A 136 1.57 -0.18 -13.16
CA ASP A 136 1.23 0.83 -14.18
C ASP A 136 0.07 1.77 -13.78
N ILE A 137 -0.53 1.57 -12.62
CA ILE A 137 -1.65 2.40 -12.12
C ILE A 137 -1.32 2.94 -10.74
N CYS A 138 -1.52 2.16 -9.69
CA CYS A 138 -1.38 2.62 -8.31
C CYS A 138 0.08 2.88 -7.92
N VAL A 139 1.01 2.03 -8.33
CA VAL A 139 2.43 2.21 -7.99
C VAL A 139 2.98 3.48 -8.62
N ILE A 140 2.79 3.67 -9.93
CA ILE A 140 3.26 4.88 -10.61
C ILE A 140 2.56 6.14 -10.12
N SER A 141 1.26 6.07 -9.83
CA SER A 141 0.50 7.21 -9.31
C SER A 141 1.02 7.68 -7.95
N ASN A 142 1.32 6.75 -7.04
CA ASN A 142 1.93 7.08 -5.75
C ASN A 142 3.37 7.60 -5.91
N ALA A 143 4.15 7.05 -6.82
CA ALA A 143 5.48 7.56 -7.12
C ALA A 143 5.45 9.02 -7.63
N MET A 144 4.45 9.38 -8.44
CA MET A 144 4.28 10.76 -8.94
C MET A 144 3.84 11.73 -7.85
N VAL A 145 3.05 11.28 -6.89
CA VAL A 145 2.60 12.12 -5.76
C VAL A 145 3.76 12.41 -4.79
N LEU A 146 4.72 11.49 -4.66
CA LEU A 146 5.90 11.63 -3.80
C LEU A 146 7.06 12.40 -4.44
N ARG A 147 6.98 12.76 -5.71
CA ARG A 147 8.02 13.52 -6.42
C ARG A 147 7.96 15.01 -6.08
#